data_ba070a3094d722965625f4ca6af09442
#
_entry.id   ba070a3094d722965625f4ca6af09442
#
_cell.length_a   1.000
_cell.length_b   1.000
_cell.length_c   1.000
_cell.angle_alpha   90.00
_cell.angle_beta   90.00
_cell.angle_gamma   90.00
#
_symmetry.space_group_name_H-M   'P 1'
#
loop_
_entity.id
_entity.type
_entity.pdbx_description
1 polymer ?
#
loop_
_entity_poly.entity_id
_entity_poly.type
_entity_poly.pdbx_seq_one_letter_code
_entity_poly.pdbx_strand_id
1 'polypeptide(L)'
;RFFGITNFGGTFAGIIGAFYSVKIIKNFVFPYNYMICFSIAGLAVLISWVFLSKTKEVEEENIKPRPNNHDYRGLIFKIFKKDKNFTSFILYRVVSLIGAVGLGFVAIYAKISLHVTDNMIASFTISMLVGQAISNLLFGWLSDKKGHKICLEISNFSGFLVLIITLLTTNPIWLYVSFFFMGAYIAGNILSGIAIIFEFSDPDIRPTYIGIASTSGGIVTALTPIFAGWIAKGFGYPPLFVGATLLWVVGFLMLKFVVQEPRGMKNTILE
;
A
#
# COMPACT_ATOMS: atom_id res chain seq x y z
N ARG A 1 -9.17 -4.22 -14.79
CA ARG A 1 -10.18 -5.15 -14.22
C ARG A 1 -9.57 -6.42 -13.67
N PHE A 2 -8.66 -7.07 -14.41
CA PHE A 2 -8.04 -8.33 -13.97
C PHE A 2 -7.39 -8.19 -12.58
N PHE A 3 -6.49 -7.24 -12.39
CA PHE A 3 -5.84 -7.02 -11.10
C PHE A 3 -6.83 -6.66 -9.98
N GLY A 4 -7.88 -5.89 -10.28
CA GLY A 4 -8.93 -5.56 -9.31
C GLY A 4 -9.70 -6.79 -8.84
N ILE A 5 -10.10 -7.66 -9.77
CA ILE A 5 -10.82 -8.91 -9.46
C ILE A 5 -9.91 -9.87 -8.68
N THR A 6 -8.66 -10.02 -9.07
CA THR A 6 -7.70 -10.89 -8.38
C THR A 6 -7.45 -10.42 -6.94
N ASN A 7 -7.21 -9.12 -6.75
CA ASN A 7 -7.03 -8.54 -5.41
C ASN A 7 -8.32 -8.63 -4.57
N PHE A 8 -9.50 -8.43 -5.18
CA PHE A 8 -10.78 -8.64 -4.50
C PHE A 8 -10.90 -10.10 -4.02
N GLY A 9 -10.64 -11.08 -4.89
CA GLY A 9 -10.69 -12.50 -4.54
C GLY A 9 -9.74 -12.85 -3.40
N GLY A 10 -8.49 -12.34 -3.43
CA GLY A 10 -7.53 -12.50 -2.35
C GLY A 10 -8.00 -11.88 -1.03
N THR A 11 -8.53 -10.65 -1.07
CA THR A 11 -9.07 -9.98 0.12
C THR A 11 -10.30 -10.69 0.68
N PHE A 12 -11.19 -11.17 -0.18
CA PHE A 12 -12.36 -11.95 0.21
C PHE A 12 -11.98 -13.26 0.87
N ALA A 13 -11.01 -13.99 0.32
CA ALA A 13 -10.43 -15.16 0.96
C ALA A 13 -9.80 -14.83 2.33
N GLY A 14 -9.15 -13.66 2.45
CA GLY A 14 -8.62 -13.14 3.70
C GLY A 14 -9.70 -12.89 4.75
N ILE A 15 -10.88 -12.36 4.37
CA ILE A 15 -12.03 -12.18 5.28
C ILE A 15 -12.51 -13.54 5.82
N ILE A 16 -12.63 -14.53 4.92
CA ILE A 16 -13.01 -15.90 5.31
C ILE A 16 -11.97 -16.48 6.28
N GLY A 17 -10.67 -16.33 5.96
CA GLY A 17 -9.58 -16.80 6.81
C GLY A 17 -9.60 -16.14 8.19
N ALA A 18 -9.84 -14.83 8.27
CA ALA A 18 -9.97 -14.11 9.53
C ALA A 18 -11.14 -14.63 10.38
N PHE A 19 -12.28 -14.89 9.76
CA PHE A 19 -13.45 -15.44 10.45
C PHE A 19 -13.15 -16.82 11.07
N TYR A 20 -12.53 -17.72 10.30
CA TYR A 20 -12.15 -19.04 10.80
C TYR A 20 -11.06 -18.97 11.87
N SER A 21 -10.09 -18.06 11.74
CA SER A 21 -9.03 -17.87 12.74
C SER A 21 -9.61 -17.45 14.09
N VAL A 22 -10.57 -16.52 14.12
CA VAL A 22 -11.26 -16.13 15.38
C VAL A 22 -11.96 -17.32 16.01
N LYS A 23 -12.62 -18.16 15.21
CA LYS A 23 -13.31 -19.37 15.70
C LYS A 23 -12.33 -20.40 16.27
N ILE A 24 -11.19 -20.63 15.61
CA ILE A 24 -10.14 -21.54 16.07
C ILE A 24 -9.54 -21.03 17.39
N ILE A 25 -9.19 -19.73 17.46
CA ILE A 25 -8.57 -19.13 18.65
C ILE A 25 -9.48 -19.22 19.87
N LYS A 26 -10.81 -19.13 19.69
CA LYS A 26 -11.78 -19.26 20.78
C LYS A 26 -11.99 -20.71 21.25
N ASN A 27 -11.89 -21.69 20.36
CA ASN A 27 -12.24 -23.09 20.66
C ASN A 27 -11.04 -23.93 21.10
N PHE A 28 -9.82 -23.49 20.81
CA PHE A 28 -8.61 -24.24 21.16
C PHE A 28 -7.74 -23.46 22.13
N VAL A 29 -7.07 -24.17 23.07
CA VAL A 29 -6.17 -23.56 24.06
C VAL A 29 -4.79 -23.28 23.44
N PHE A 30 -4.12 -22.22 23.91
CA PHE A 30 -2.72 -21.95 23.57
C PHE A 30 -1.82 -23.15 23.98
N PRO A 31 -0.86 -23.60 23.12
CA PRO A 31 -0.47 -23.04 21.83
C PRO A 31 -1.19 -23.65 20.60
N TYR A 32 -2.06 -24.63 20.78
CA TYR A 32 -2.67 -25.40 19.69
C TYR A 32 -3.51 -24.54 18.73
N ASN A 33 -4.18 -23.53 19.24
CA ASN A 33 -4.96 -22.57 18.43
C ASN A 33 -4.12 -21.88 17.36
N TYR A 34 -2.95 -21.37 17.74
CA TYR A 34 -2.03 -20.75 16.78
C TYR A 34 -1.37 -21.77 15.86
N MET A 35 -1.03 -22.96 16.38
CA MET A 35 -0.45 -24.03 15.58
C MET A 35 -1.40 -24.45 14.43
N ILE A 36 -2.69 -24.57 14.69
CA ILE A 36 -3.68 -24.88 13.66
C ILE A 36 -3.77 -23.76 12.62
N CYS A 37 -3.84 -22.49 13.05
CA CYS A 37 -3.89 -21.34 12.15
C CYS A 37 -2.65 -21.27 11.22
N PHE A 38 -1.45 -21.44 11.78
CA PHE A 38 -0.22 -21.43 10.99
C PHE A 38 -0.10 -22.65 10.07
N SER A 39 -0.58 -23.83 10.49
CA SER A 39 -0.59 -25.02 9.64
C SER A 39 -1.51 -24.83 8.42
N ILE A 40 -2.71 -24.29 8.62
CA ILE A 40 -3.63 -23.97 7.51
C ILE A 40 -3.02 -22.93 6.57
N ALA A 41 -2.41 -21.88 7.11
CA ALA A 41 -1.72 -20.87 6.31
C ALA A 41 -0.54 -21.47 5.51
N GLY A 42 0.26 -22.32 6.15
CA GLY A 42 1.37 -23.03 5.50
C GLY A 42 0.90 -23.93 4.35
N LEU A 43 -0.18 -24.69 4.55
CA LEU A 43 -0.78 -25.51 3.49
C LEU A 43 -1.28 -24.65 2.32
N ALA A 44 -1.94 -23.53 2.60
CA ALA A 44 -2.40 -22.60 1.57
C ALA A 44 -1.23 -22.03 0.74
N VAL A 45 -0.11 -21.67 1.39
CA VAL A 45 1.11 -21.22 0.72
C VAL A 45 1.72 -22.32 -0.15
N LEU A 46 1.78 -23.56 0.33
CA LEU A 46 2.26 -24.71 -0.45
C LEU A 46 1.41 -24.97 -1.70
N ILE A 47 0.08 -24.90 -1.55
CA ILE A 47 -0.85 -25.02 -2.69
C ILE A 47 -0.59 -23.88 -3.71
N SER A 48 -0.47 -22.66 -3.23
CA SER A 48 -0.16 -21.50 -4.08
C SER A 48 1.16 -21.68 -4.83
N TRP A 49 2.19 -22.21 -4.16
CA TRP A 49 3.50 -22.48 -4.77
C TRP A 49 3.39 -23.53 -5.89
N VAL A 50 2.61 -24.59 -5.69
CA VAL A 50 2.38 -25.61 -6.74
C VAL A 50 1.72 -25.01 -7.98
N PHE A 51 0.75 -24.09 -7.83
CA PHE A 51 0.17 -23.40 -8.97
C PHE A 51 1.16 -22.46 -9.64
N LEU A 52 1.95 -21.72 -8.87
CA LEU A 52 2.97 -20.81 -9.39
C LEU A 52 4.05 -21.59 -10.19
N SER A 53 4.49 -22.76 -9.69
CA SER A 53 5.51 -23.59 -10.35
C SER A 53 5.06 -24.15 -11.70
N LYS A 54 3.75 -24.21 -11.95
CA LYS A 54 3.18 -24.62 -13.23
C LYS A 54 3.02 -23.49 -14.25
N THR A 55 3.28 -22.24 -13.83
CA THR A 55 3.22 -21.08 -14.73
C THR A 55 4.42 -21.12 -15.67
N LYS A 56 4.15 -21.16 -16.98
CA LYS A 56 5.20 -21.09 -18.00
C LYS A 56 5.53 -19.63 -18.29
N GLU A 57 6.80 -19.29 -18.20
CA GLU A 57 7.28 -18.01 -18.69
C GLU A 57 7.28 -18.02 -20.23
N VAL A 58 6.90 -16.90 -20.82
CA VAL A 58 7.04 -16.68 -22.26
C VAL A 58 8.51 -16.36 -22.50
N GLU A 59 9.21 -17.19 -23.28
CA GLU A 59 10.57 -16.90 -23.68
C GLU A 59 10.59 -15.65 -24.57
N GLU A 60 11.22 -14.58 -24.09
CA GLU A 60 11.51 -13.42 -24.93
C GLU A 60 12.69 -13.77 -25.84
N GLU A 61 12.44 -13.77 -27.15
CA GLU A 61 13.46 -14.08 -28.17
C GLU A 61 14.65 -13.10 -28.19
N ASN A 62 14.54 -11.93 -27.57
CA ASN A 62 15.55 -10.88 -27.52
C ASN A 62 15.86 -10.42 -26.09
N ILE A 63 16.58 -11.26 -25.34
CA ILE A 63 17.13 -10.82 -24.04
C ILE A 63 18.31 -9.90 -24.31
N LYS A 64 18.11 -8.59 -24.13
CA LYS A 64 19.22 -7.62 -24.17
C LYS A 64 20.21 -7.93 -23.03
N PRO A 65 21.54 -7.90 -23.31
CA PRO A 65 22.54 -8.16 -22.27
C PRO A 65 22.39 -7.17 -21.12
N ARG A 66 22.55 -7.66 -19.89
CA ARG A 66 22.47 -6.82 -18.68
C ARG A 66 23.53 -5.72 -18.74
N PRO A 67 23.16 -4.44 -18.55
CA PRO A 67 24.14 -3.37 -18.47
C PRO A 67 25.12 -3.60 -17.30
N ASN A 68 26.37 -3.19 -17.45
CA ASN A 68 27.36 -3.23 -16.38
C ASN A 68 26.96 -2.34 -15.21
N ASN A 69 27.47 -2.61 -13.99
CA ASN A 69 27.16 -1.83 -12.79
C ASN A 69 27.43 -0.32 -12.94
N HIS A 70 28.40 0.08 -13.75
CA HIS A 70 28.66 1.48 -14.10
C HIS A 70 27.53 2.10 -14.93
N ASP A 71 26.96 1.32 -15.84
CA ASP A 71 25.88 1.76 -16.72
C ASP A 71 24.57 1.94 -15.95
N TYR A 72 24.33 1.13 -14.88
CA TYR A 72 23.15 1.29 -14.01
C TYR A 72 23.14 2.60 -13.26
N ARG A 73 24.25 3.04 -12.68
CA ARG A 73 24.33 4.32 -11.97
C ARG A 73 24.08 5.48 -12.92
N GLY A 74 24.68 5.41 -14.12
CA GLY A 74 24.43 6.40 -15.16
C GLY A 74 22.97 6.44 -15.60
N LEU A 75 22.33 5.28 -15.77
CA LEU A 75 20.93 5.16 -16.14
C LEU A 75 20.01 5.76 -15.05
N ILE A 76 20.23 5.43 -13.78
CA ILE A 76 19.44 5.99 -12.67
C ILE A 76 19.56 7.53 -12.66
N PHE A 77 20.77 8.06 -12.79
CA PHE A 77 20.97 9.51 -12.82
C PHE A 77 20.32 10.17 -14.07
N LYS A 78 20.40 9.49 -15.23
CA LYS A 78 19.74 9.92 -16.47
C LYS A 78 18.23 9.97 -16.31
N ILE A 79 17.63 8.95 -15.64
CA ILE A 79 16.18 8.91 -15.37
C ILE A 79 15.77 10.12 -14.50
N PHE A 80 16.41 10.35 -13.36
CA PHE A 80 16.07 11.50 -12.49
C PHE A 80 16.25 12.85 -13.17
N LYS A 81 17.22 12.98 -14.08
CA LYS A 81 17.49 14.24 -14.80
C LYS A 81 16.52 14.47 -15.95
N LYS A 82 16.20 13.44 -16.73
CA LYS A 82 15.35 13.54 -17.93
C LYS A 82 13.86 13.38 -17.62
N ASP A 83 13.48 12.40 -16.79
CA ASP A 83 12.08 12.14 -16.45
C ASP A 83 11.66 12.90 -15.18
N LYS A 84 11.28 14.15 -15.39
CA LYS A 84 10.82 15.03 -14.30
C LYS A 84 9.49 14.58 -13.72
N ASN A 85 8.62 13.96 -14.52
CA ASN A 85 7.32 13.48 -14.05
C ASN A 85 7.47 12.28 -13.11
N PHE A 86 8.30 11.31 -13.49
CA PHE A 86 8.64 10.19 -12.62
C PHE A 86 9.37 10.65 -11.34
N THR A 87 10.30 11.60 -11.46
CA THR A 87 11.00 12.17 -10.29
C THR A 87 10.01 12.82 -9.33
N SER A 88 9.03 13.58 -9.82
CA SER A 88 7.97 14.16 -9.02
C SER A 88 7.07 13.09 -8.38
N PHE A 89 6.79 12.01 -9.10
CA PHE A 89 6.06 10.86 -8.57
C PHE A 89 6.83 10.18 -7.43
N ILE A 90 8.14 9.98 -7.54
CA ILE A 90 8.96 9.41 -6.46
C ILE A 90 8.96 10.32 -5.23
N LEU A 91 9.10 11.63 -5.41
CA LEU A 91 9.03 12.60 -4.29
C LEU A 91 7.66 12.56 -3.60
N TYR A 92 6.57 12.59 -4.38
CA TYR A 92 5.23 12.40 -3.85
C TYR A 92 5.14 11.11 -3.03
N ARG A 93 5.60 9.98 -3.59
CA ARG A 93 5.54 8.68 -2.95
C ARG A 93 6.29 8.64 -1.62
N VAL A 94 7.49 9.23 -1.56
CA VAL A 94 8.29 9.35 -0.33
C VAL A 94 7.52 10.15 0.72
N VAL A 95 7.01 11.33 0.38
CA VAL A 95 6.25 12.19 1.30
C VAL A 95 4.98 11.50 1.81
N SER A 96 4.22 10.87 0.91
CA SER A 96 3.02 10.10 1.28
C SER A 96 3.32 8.90 2.18
N LEU A 97 4.42 8.18 1.95
CA LEU A 97 4.81 7.05 2.80
C LEU A 97 5.24 7.50 4.20
N ILE A 98 5.89 8.67 4.33
CA ILE A 98 6.18 9.25 5.64
C ILE A 98 4.88 9.57 6.37
N GLY A 99 3.90 10.18 5.71
CA GLY A 99 2.57 10.43 6.27
C GLY A 99 1.81 9.15 6.64
N ALA A 100 1.96 8.10 5.83
CA ALA A 100 1.29 6.82 6.05
C ALA A 100 1.69 6.11 7.34
N VAL A 101 2.81 6.47 7.95
CA VAL A 101 3.22 5.90 9.25
C VAL A 101 2.16 6.12 10.34
N GLY A 102 1.41 7.23 10.28
CA GLY A 102 0.33 7.51 11.22
C GLY A 102 -0.72 6.41 11.27
N LEU A 103 -1.00 5.74 10.15
CA LEU A 103 -1.97 4.63 10.08
C LEU A 103 -1.60 3.47 11.02
N GLY A 104 -0.31 3.14 11.13
CA GLY A 104 0.18 2.07 12.00
C GLY A 104 -0.09 2.32 13.49
N PHE A 105 -0.27 3.59 13.87
CA PHE A 105 -0.50 3.97 15.27
C PHE A 105 -1.98 4.13 15.63
N VAL A 106 -2.90 4.10 14.66
CA VAL A 106 -4.35 4.27 14.91
C VAL A 106 -4.90 3.20 15.86
N ALA A 107 -4.55 1.94 15.65
CA ALA A 107 -5.02 0.85 16.52
C ALA A 107 -4.44 0.97 17.94
N ILE A 108 -3.18 1.37 18.08
CA ILE A 108 -2.51 1.58 19.37
C ILE A 108 -3.15 2.76 20.11
N TYR A 109 -3.39 3.86 19.41
CA TYR A 109 -4.10 5.02 19.94
C TYR A 109 -5.51 4.65 20.42
N ALA A 110 -6.26 3.90 19.61
CA ALA A 110 -7.58 3.41 19.97
C ALA A 110 -7.56 2.61 21.29
N LYS A 111 -6.57 1.73 21.46
CA LYS A 111 -6.42 0.90 22.66
C LYS A 111 -6.04 1.73 23.87
N ILE A 112 -5.10 2.65 23.75
CA ILE A 112 -4.54 3.42 24.88
C ILE A 112 -5.43 4.61 25.26
N SER A 113 -5.88 5.40 24.27
CA SER A 113 -6.56 6.68 24.53
C SER A 113 -8.08 6.55 24.54
N LEU A 114 -8.66 5.63 23.77
CA LEU A 114 -10.10 5.42 23.70
C LEU A 114 -10.55 4.15 24.43
N HIS A 115 -9.62 3.43 25.08
CA HIS A 115 -9.87 2.23 25.89
C HIS A 115 -10.72 1.16 25.20
N VAL A 116 -10.53 0.99 23.87
CA VAL A 116 -11.24 -0.03 23.10
C VAL A 116 -10.77 -1.44 23.48
N THR A 117 -11.70 -2.39 23.45
CA THR A 117 -11.42 -3.79 23.73
C THR A 117 -10.74 -4.49 22.53
N ASP A 118 -10.03 -5.59 22.78
CA ASP A 118 -9.39 -6.36 21.71
C ASP A 118 -10.43 -6.90 20.69
N ASN A 119 -11.65 -7.20 21.14
CA ASN A 119 -12.74 -7.60 20.25
C ASN A 119 -13.15 -6.48 19.28
N MET A 120 -13.13 -5.22 19.72
CA MET A 120 -13.39 -4.07 18.84
C MET A 120 -12.27 -3.89 17.83
N ILE A 121 -11.01 -4.06 18.23
CA ILE A 121 -9.86 -3.99 17.30
C ILE A 121 -9.98 -5.07 16.21
N ALA A 122 -10.35 -6.30 16.59
CA ALA A 122 -10.62 -7.36 15.62
C ALA A 122 -11.76 -6.98 14.64
N SER A 123 -12.82 -6.34 15.14
CA SER A 123 -13.93 -5.86 14.33
C SER A 123 -13.52 -4.71 13.39
N PHE A 124 -12.62 -3.82 13.83
CA PHE A 124 -12.04 -2.77 12.97
C PHE A 124 -11.25 -3.39 11.80
N THR A 125 -10.52 -4.48 12.05
CA THR A 125 -9.82 -5.21 10.98
C THR A 125 -10.80 -5.76 9.95
N ILE A 126 -11.95 -6.24 10.36
CA ILE A 126 -13.02 -6.68 9.43
C ILE A 126 -13.50 -5.49 8.60
N SER A 127 -13.77 -4.33 9.22
CA SER A 127 -14.16 -3.12 8.50
C SER A 127 -13.11 -2.69 7.47
N MET A 128 -11.82 -2.78 7.81
CA MET A 128 -10.71 -2.51 6.92
C MET A 128 -10.72 -3.47 5.70
N LEU A 129 -10.86 -4.76 5.94
CA LEU A 129 -10.91 -5.76 4.87
C LEU A 129 -12.12 -5.57 3.94
N VAL A 130 -13.28 -5.19 4.48
CA VAL A 130 -14.47 -4.85 3.69
C VAL A 130 -14.20 -3.62 2.83
N GLY A 131 -13.63 -2.56 3.43
CA GLY A 131 -13.23 -1.36 2.68
C GLY A 131 -12.24 -1.68 1.57
N GLN A 132 -11.26 -2.53 1.84
CA GLN A 132 -10.27 -2.97 0.85
C GLN A 132 -10.92 -3.79 -0.28
N ALA A 133 -11.82 -4.73 0.04
CA ALA A 133 -12.50 -5.54 -0.96
C ALA A 133 -13.34 -4.69 -1.92
N ILE A 134 -14.18 -3.80 -1.39
CA ILE A 134 -15.00 -2.89 -2.19
C ILE A 134 -14.11 -1.99 -3.05
N SER A 135 -13.08 -1.41 -2.46
CA SER A 135 -12.19 -0.50 -3.18
C SER A 135 -11.37 -1.19 -4.26
N ASN A 136 -10.98 -2.45 -4.10
CA ASN A 136 -10.30 -3.23 -5.14
C ASN A 136 -11.16 -3.33 -6.43
N LEU A 137 -12.47 -3.55 -6.30
CA LEU A 137 -13.38 -3.58 -7.45
C LEU A 137 -13.53 -2.21 -8.10
N LEU A 138 -13.74 -1.18 -7.27
CA LEU A 138 -13.92 0.20 -7.74
C LEU A 138 -12.65 0.71 -8.44
N PHE A 139 -11.49 0.52 -7.83
CA PHE A 139 -10.22 0.98 -8.39
C PHE A 139 -9.80 0.15 -9.62
N GLY A 140 -10.12 -1.15 -9.66
CA GLY A 140 -9.90 -1.95 -10.86
C GLY A 140 -10.69 -1.44 -12.06
N TRP A 141 -11.96 -1.02 -11.86
CA TRP A 141 -12.76 -0.42 -12.91
C TRP A 141 -12.32 1.02 -13.26
N LEU A 142 -11.96 1.80 -12.24
CA LEU A 142 -11.58 3.20 -12.40
C LEU A 142 -10.23 3.35 -13.10
N SER A 143 -9.24 2.51 -12.73
CA SER A 143 -7.91 2.52 -13.33
C SER A 143 -7.93 2.21 -14.83
N ASP A 144 -8.78 1.26 -15.25
CA ASP A 144 -8.94 0.95 -16.67
C ASP A 144 -9.50 2.14 -17.48
N LYS A 145 -10.41 2.91 -16.88
CA LYS A 145 -11.06 4.03 -17.56
C LYS A 145 -10.28 5.33 -17.51
N LYS A 146 -9.71 5.69 -16.34
CA LYS A 146 -9.14 7.00 -16.08
C LYS A 146 -7.65 6.99 -15.74
N GLY A 147 -7.01 5.82 -15.75
CA GLY A 147 -5.61 5.67 -15.38
C GLY A 147 -5.38 5.42 -13.89
N HIS A 148 -4.15 5.11 -13.53
CA HIS A 148 -3.78 4.73 -12.17
C HIS A 148 -3.61 5.93 -11.23
N LYS A 149 -3.33 7.12 -11.76
CA LYS A 149 -3.15 8.34 -10.96
C LYS A 149 -4.40 8.69 -10.16
N ILE A 150 -5.60 8.68 -10.77
CA ILE A 150 -6.84 9.01 -10.07
C ILE A 150 -7.15 8.02 -8.95
N CYS A 151 -6.80 6.74 -9.11
CA CYS A 151 -6.94 5.74 -8.06
C CYS A 151 -6.04 6.06 -6.86
N LEU A 152 -4.80 6.51 -7.12
CA LEU A 152 -3.88 6.96 -6.08
C LEU A 152 -4.36 8.25 -5.40
N GLU A 153 -4.96 9.19 -6.14
CA GLU A 153 -5.54 10.40 -5.55
C GLU A 153 -6.66 10.07 -4.57
N ILE A 154 -7.60 9.20 -4.96
CA ILE A 154 -8.70 8.76 -4.09
C ILE A 154 -8.18 7.95 -2.90
N SER A 155 -7.21 7.09 -3.14
CA SER A 155 -6.54 6.30 -2.09
C SER A 155 -5.88 7.21 -1.05
N ASN A 156 -5.12 8.22 -1.49
CA ASN A 156 -4.50 9.18 -0.59
C ASN A 156 -5.53 10.01 0.17
N PHE A 157 -6.60 10.45 -0.49
CA PHE A 157 -7.69 11.14 0.19
C PHE A 157 -8.34 10.24 1.26
N SER A 158 -8.51 8.94 0.97
CA SER A 158 -9.00 7.98 1.97
C SER A 158 -8.08 7.90 3.19
N GLY A 159 -6.76 7.83 2.97
CA GLY A 159 -5.77 7.83 4.05
C GLY A 159 -5.78 9.12 4.89
N PHE A 160 -5.96 10.28 4.26
CA PHE A 160 -6.19 11.55 4.96
C PHE A 160 -7.42 11.48 5.86
N LEU A 161 -8.54 10.93 5.38
CA LEU A 161 -9.76 10.77 6.18
C LEU A 161 -9.53 9.88 7.40
N VAL A 162 -8.71 8.84 7.29
CA VAL A 162 -8.37 7.97 8.44
C VAL A 162 -7.82 8.79 9.60
N LEU A 163 -6.82 9.62 9.32
CA LEU A 163 -6.15 10.40 10.37
C LEU A 163 -7.04 11.51 10.93
N ILE A 164 -7.80 12.20 10.08
CA ILE A 164 -8.73 13.25 10.51
C ILE A 164 -9.84 12.66 11.39
N ILE A 165 -10.46 11.55 10.97
CA ILE A 165 -11.49 10.89 11.80
C ILE A 165 -10.88 10.44 13.12
N THR A 166 -9.69 9.88 13.11
CA THR A 166 -9.01 9.41 14.32
C THR A 166 -8.68 10.56 15.28
N LEU A 167 -8.26 11.72 14.76
CA LEU A 167 -7.94 12.90 15.56
C LEU A 167 -9.16 13.54 16.20
N LEU A 168 -10.28 13.59 15.47
CA LEU A 168 -11.47 14.31 15.89
C LEU A 168 -12.42 13.45 16.73
N THR A 169 -12.27 12.12 16.69
CA THR A 169 -13.22 11.25 17.37
C THR A 169 -12.89 11.05 18.84
N THR A 170 -13.92 11.16 19.68
CA THR A 170 -13.91 10.69 21.07
C THR A 170 -14.71 9.40 21.25
N ASN A 171 -15.53 9.02 20.25
CA ASN A 171 -16.34 7.81 20.29
C ASN A 171 -15.73 6.72 19.41
N PRO A 172 -15.35 5.55 19.97
CA PRO A 172 -14.72 4.45 19.22
C PRO A 172 -15.50 3.96 18.02
N ILE A 173 -16.80 4.20 17.92
CA ILE A 173 -17.64 3.75 16.81
C ILE A 173 -17.20 4.34 15.46
N TRP A 174 -16.68 5.58 15.47
CA TRP A 174 -16.17 6.22 14.26
C TRP A 174 -14.90 5.59 13.71
N LEU A 175 -14.20 4.79 14.53
CA LEU A 175 -13.04 4.06 14.06
C LEU A 175 -13.39 2.96 13.05
N TYR A 176 -14.64 2.43 13.04
CA TYR A 176 -15.08 1.55 11.95
C TYR A 176 -15.00 2.25 10.60
N VAL A 177 -15.41 3.52 10.54
CA VAL A 177 -15.34 4.34 9.32
C VAL A 177 -13.87 4.63 8.98
N SER A 178 -13.07 4.98 9.98
CA SER A 178 -11.63 5.19 9.80
C SER A 178 -10.94 3.96 9.21
N PHE A 179 -11.17 2.77 9.78
CA PHE A 179 -10.59 1.52 9.27
C PHE A 179 -11.13 1.13 7.89
N PHE A 180 -12.39 1.42 7.58
CA PHE A 180 -12.92 1.23 6.23
C PHE A 180 -12.12 2.05 5.19
N PHE A 181 -11.87 3.33 5.46
CA PHE A 181 -11.03 4.17 4.60
C PHE A 181 -9.56 3.74 4.58
N MET A 182 -9.05 3.18 5.68
CA MET A 182 -7.72 2.55 5.69
C MET A 182 -7.64 1.39 4.70
N GLY A 183 -8.69 0.57 4.62
CA GLY A 183 -8.81 -0.48 3.60
C GLY A 183 -8.80 0.07 2.18
N ALA A 184 -9.53 1.17 1.92
CA ALA A 184 -9.54 1.83 0.62
C ALA A 184 -8.14 2.38 0.26
N TYR A 185 -7.44 2.98 1.21
CA TYR A 185 -6.06 3.43 1.02
C TYR A 185 -5.14 2.28 0.62
N ILE A 186 -5.20 1.16 1.34
CA ILE A 186 -4.39 -0.04 1.07
C ILE A 186 -4.69 -0.59 -0.33
N ALA A 187 -5.97 -0.72 -0.68
CA ALA A 187 -6.40 -1.22 -1.99
C ALA A 187 -5.81 -0.40 -3.15
N GLY A 188 -5.92 0.93 -3.09
CA GLY A 188 -5.41 1.80 -4.15
C GLY A 188 -3.89 1.76 -4.28
N ASN A 189 -3.17 1.70 -3.16
CA ASN A 189 -1.71 1.59 -3.19
C ASN A 189 -1.22 0.23 -3.72
N ILE A 190 -1.87 -0.87 -3.36
CA ILE A 190 -1.53 -2.20 -3.87
C ILE A 190 -1.81 -2.27 -5.37
N LEU A 191 -3.00 -1.84 -5.81
CA LEU A 191 -3.43 -1.96 -7.20
C LEU A 191 -2.71 -0.98 -8.11
N SER A 192 -2.65 0.29 -7.73
CA SER A 192 -2.15 1.36 -8.61
C SER A 192 -0.73 1.79 -8.33
N GLY A 193 -0.19 1.51 -7.14
CA GLY A 193 1.14 1.96 -6.72
C GLY A 193 2.31 1.35 -7.52
N ILE A 194 2.14 0.13 -8.06
CA ILE A 194 3.09 -0.50 -8.96
C ILE A 194 2.66 -0.31 -10.42
N ALA A 195 1.35 -0.44 -10.69
CA ALA A 195 0.84 -0.37 -12.05
C ALA A 195 1.11 0.98 -12.74
N ILE A 196 1.07 2.09 -12.00
CA ILE A 196 1.42 3.41 -12.55
C ILE A 196 2.88 3.49 -13.01
N ILE A 197 3.80 2.72 -12.40
CA ILE A 197 5.21 2.69 -12.79
C ILE A 197 5.37 2.08 -14.19
N PHE A 198 4.50 1.14 -14.56
CA PHE A 198 4.47 0.57 -15.90
C PHE A 198 4.03 1.59 -16.97
N GLU A 199 3.24 2.58 -16.56
CA GLU A 199 2.82 3.67 -17.45
C GLU A 199 3.91 4.73 -17.61
N PHE A 200 4.84 4.87 -16.63
CA PHE A 200 6.00 5.76 -16.74
C PHE A 200 7.13 5.20 -17.60
N SER A 201 7.24 3.87 -17.75
CA SER A 201 8.45 3.24 -18.26
C SER A 201 8.22 2.39 -19.49
N ASP A 202 9.15 2.48 -20.44
CA ASP A 202 9.23 1.51 -21.55
C ASP A 202 9.62 0.13 -21.03
N PRO A 203 9.21 -0.97 -21.71
CA PRO A 203 9.48 -2.34 -21.27
C PRO A 203 10.95 -2.62 -20.93
N ASP A 204 11.88 -2.09 -21.73
CA ASP A 204 13.32 -2.32 -21.61
C ASP A 204 13.94 -1.79 -20.31
N ILE A 205 13.44 -0.65 -19.81
CA ILE A 205 13.97 0.04 -18.61
C ILE A 205 13.03 -0.06 -17.40
N ARG A 206 11.89 -0.72 -17.55
CA ARG A 206 10.88 -0.92 -16.52
C ARG A 206 11.43 -1.51 -15.20
N PRO A 207 12.30 -2.54 -15.23
CA PRO A 207 12.89 -3.06 -14.00
C PRO A 207 13.66 -2.02 -13.21
N THR A 208 14.33 -1.05 -13.88
CA THR A 208 15.06 0.04 -13.22
C THR A 208 14.09 1.01 -12.54
N TYR A 209 12.98 1.38 -13.20
CA TYR A 209 11.95 2.24 -12.61
C TYR A 209 11.31 1.59 -11.37
N ILE A 210 10.98 0.31 -11.45
CA ILE A 210 10.46 -0.46 -10.31
C ILE A 210 11.50 -0.51 -9.19
N GLY A 211 12.77 -0.75 -9.53
CA GLY A 211 13.88 -0.77 -8.58
C GLY A 211 14.03 0.55 -7.82
N ILE A 212 14.01 1.67 -8.52
CA ILE A 212 14.07 3.03 -7.92
C ILE A 212 12.88 3.23 -6.97
N ALA A 213 11.66 2.95 -7.43
CA ALA A 213 10.45 3.16 -6.64
C ALA A 213 10.40 2.23 -5.41
N SER A 214 10.83 0.98 -5.54
CA SER A 214 10.83 0.01 -4.44
C SER A 214 11.92 0.33 -3.41
N THR A 215 13.12 0.70 -3.86
CA THR A 215 14.22 1.05 -2.96
C THR A 215 13.92 2.33 -2.19
N SER A 216 13.46 3.38 -2.86
CA SER A 216 13.10 4.64 -2.19
C SER A 216 11.96 4.42 -1.18
N GLY A 217 10.92 3.66 -1.55
CA GLY A 217 9.83 3.31 -0.63
C GLY A 217 10.29 2.44 0.53
N GLY A 218 11.14 1.44 0.28
CA GLY A 218 11.68 0.53 1.29
C GLY A 218 12.48 1.25 2.37
N ILE A 219 13.35 2.19 1.99
CA ILE A 219 14.12 3.01 2.94
C ILE A 219 13.17 3.81 3.84
N VAL A 220 12.16 4.46 3.26
CA VAL A 220 11.20 5.26 4.01
C VAL A 220 10.39 4.40 4.98
N THR A 221 9.83 3.29 4.50
CA THR A 221 9.01 2.40 5.34
C THR A 221 9.80 1.72 6.46
N ALA A 222 11.10 1.51 6.29
CA ALA A 222 11.97 0.97 7.33
C ALA A 222 12.32 2.01 8.42
N LEU A 223 12.58 3.25 8.04
CA LEU A 223 13.04 4.28 8.97
C LEU A 223 11.92 5.04 9.67
N THR A 224 10.84 5.34 8.95
CA THR A 224 9.78 6.23 9.43
C THR A 224 9.08 5.73 10.72
N PRO A 225 8.81 4.41 10.92
CA PRO A 225 8.20 3.94 12.16
C PRO A 225 9.06 4.18 13.40
N ILE A 226 10.38 4.21 13.25
CA ILE A 226 11.32 4.48 14.36
C ILE A 226 11.12 5.93 14.85
N PHE A 227 11.13 6.88 13.93
CA PHE A 227 10.91 8.30 14.26
C PHE A 227 9.49 8.56 14.77
N ALA A 228 8.49 7.92 14.16
CA ALA A 228 7.10 8.02 14.59
C ALA A 228 6.89 7.48 16.01
N GLY A 229 7.52 6.35 16.34
CA GLY A 229 7.49 5.78 17.69
C GLY A 229 8.15 6.71 18.71
N TRP A 230 9.24 7.37 18.33
CA TRP A 230 9.91 8.35 19.18
C TRP A 230 9.04 9.58 19.44
N ILE A 231 8.39 10.12 18.42
CA ILE A 231 7.43 11.22 18.55
C ILE A 231 6.25 10.80 19.42
N ALA A 232 5.66 9.62 19.19
CA ALA A 232 4.53 9.12 19.96
C ALA A 232 4.87 8.96 21.45
N LYS A 233 6.10 8.50 21.76
CA LYS A 233 6.58 8.34 23.15
C LYS A 233 6.86 9.68 23.84
N GLY A 234 7.44 10.65 23.12
CA GLY A 234 7.86 11.93 23.69
C GLY A 234 6.75 12.99 23.75
N PHE A 235 5.91 13.05 22.73
CA PHE A 235 4.91 14.10 22.55
C PHE A 235 3.48 13.58 22.50
N GLY A 236 3.29 12.26 22.51
CA GLY A 236 1.96 11.64 22.38
C GLY A 236 1.51 11.43 20.93
N TYR A 237 0.34 10.80 20.78
CA TYR A 237 -0.23 10.45 19.47
C TYR A 237 -0.80 11.64 18.69
N PRO A 238 -1.49 12.65 19.31
CA PRO A 238 -2.07 13.73 18.54
C PRO A 238 -1.06 14.52 17.70
N PRO A 239 0.13 14.94 18.21
CA PRO A 239 1.15 15.59 17.39
C PRO A 239 1.66 14.71 16.25
N LEU A 240 1.82 13.40 16.47
CA LEU A 240 2.18 12.45 15.43
C LEU A 240 1.15 12.45 14.30
N PHE A 241 -0.15 12.34 14.63
CA PHE A 241 -1.22 12.33 13.64
C PHE A 241 -1.34 13.66 12.89
N VAL A 242 -1.18 14.80 13.59
CA VAL A 242 -1.17 16.11 12.93
C VAL A 242 -0.01 16.21 11.94
N GLY A 243 1.20 15.86 12.35
CA GLY A 243 2.38 15.85 11.47
C GLY A 243 2.21 14.91 10.27
N ALA A 244 1.70 13.70 10.50
CA ALA A 244 1.39 12.73 9.45
C ALA A 244 0.33 13.26 8.47
N THR A 245 -0.72 13.90 8.98
CA THR A 245 -1.78 14.50 8.17
C THR A 245 -1.26 15.63 7.29
N LEU A 246 -0.42 16.52 7.83
CA LEU A 246 0.19 17.60 7.07
C LEU A 246 1.06 17.08 5.93
N LEU A 247 1.92 16.08 6.19
CA LEU A 247 2.71 15.41 5.16
C LEU A 247 1.83 14.75 4.11
N TRP A 248 0.72 14.18 4.52
CA TRP A 248 -0.23 13.56 3.58
C TRP A 248 -0.90 14.58 2.67
N VAL A 249 -1.31 15.73 3.21
CA VAL A 249 -1.85 16.84 2.41
C VAL A 249 -0.81 17.31 1.38
N VAL A 250 0.44 17.49 1.79
CA VAL A 250 1.53 17.85 0.87
C VAL A 250 1.69 16.78 -0.21
N GLY A 251 1.74 15.51 0.15
CA GLY A 251 1.80 14.41 -0.81
C GLY A 251 0.62 14.41 -1.79
N PHE A 252 -0.62 14.58 -1.28
CA PHE A 252 -1.81 14.67 -2.11
C PHE A 252 -1.75 15.84 -3.11
N LEU A 253 -1.34 17.02 -2.66
CA LEU A 253 -1.19 18.20 -3.53
C LEU A 253 -0.12 17.97 -4.59
N MET A 254 1.01 17.35 -4.22
CA MET A 254 2.05 16.98 -5.19
C MET A 254 1.52 16.01 -6.23
N LEU A 255 0.81 14.94 -5.83
CA LEU A 255 0.23 13.98 -6.77
C LEU A 255 -0.75 14.67 -7.72
N LYS A 256 -1.62 15.53 -7.18
CA LYS A 256 -2.70 16.14 -7.96
C LYS A 256 -2.20 17.19 -8.94
N PHE A 257 -1.27 18.07 -8.52
CA PHE A 257 -0.90 19.28 -9.28
C PHE A 257 0.47 19.18 -9.94
N VAL A 258 1.39 18.38 -9.42
CA VAL A 258 2.77 18.31 -9.95
C VAL A 258 2.96 17.06 -10.81
N VAL A 259 2.45 15.91 -10.38
CA VAL A 259 2.54 14.66 -11.15
C VAL A 259 1.48 14.69 -12.25
N GLN A 260 1.90 14.50 -13.49
CA GLN A 260 1.01 14.38 -14.63
C GLN A 260 0.62 12.91 -14.85
N GLU A 261 -0.58 12.66 -15.42
CA GLU A 261 -1.00 11.30 -15.77
C GLU A 261 -0.04 10.71 -16.82
N PRO A 262 0.68 9.62 -16.50
CA PRO A 262 1.70 9.10 -17.40
C PRO A 262 1.12 8.34 -18.60
N ARG A 263 -0.13 7.93 -18.54
CA ARG A 263 -0.79 7.14 -19.57
C ARG A 263 -0.78 7.86 -20.92
N GLY A 264 -0.11 7.27 -21.91
CA GLY A 264 0.01 7.85 -23.26
C GLY A 264 1.14 8.86 -23.44
N MET A 265 1.93 9.15 -22.42
CA MET A 265 3.17 9.89 -22.57
C MET A 265 4.25 8.98 -23.20
N LYS A 266 4.86 9.41 -24.31
CA LYS A 266 6.03 8.71 -24.85
C LYS A 266 7.27 9.14 -24.06
N ASN A 267 7.92 8.21 -23.40
CA ASN A 267 9.22 8.43 -22.76
C ASN A 267 10.34 8.17 -23.74
N THR A 268 10.98 9.23 -24.23
CA THR A 268 12.17 9.21 -25.10
C THR A 268 13.47 9.24 -24.27
N ILE A 269 13.59 8.39 -23.25
CA ILE A 269 14.79 8.39 -22.39
C ILE A 269 15.95 7.64 -23.03
N LEU A 270 15.68 6.75 -23.97
CA LEU A 270 16.69 5.96 -24.67
C LEU A 270 17.31 6.67 -25.88
N GLU A 271 16.70 7.76 -26.33
CA GLU A 271 17.30 8.70 -27.29
C GLU A 271 18.19 9.73 -26.55
#